data_91c9165ef50577c0bade79523c42a6b9
#
_entry.id   91c9165ef50577c0bade79523c42a6b9
#
_cell.length_a   1.000
_cell.length_b   1.000
_cell.length_c   1.000
_cell.angle_alpha   90.00
_cell.angle_beta   90.00
_cell.angle_gamma   90.00
#
_symmetry.space_group_name_H-M   'P 1'
#
loop_
_entity.id
_entity.type
_entity.pdbx_description
1 polymer ?
#
loop_
_entity_poly.entity_id
_entity_poly.type
_entity_poly.pdbx_seq_one_letter_code
_entity_poly.pdbx_strand_id
1 'polypeptide(L)'
;RSVRLLVLSDQVPPHIHSPRFPENLPPFDLVLAAGDLPGAYLEYVATKVRVPVLFVPGNHGEEWVLEEGRRKRPGGVVNLHGRLFRHQGRLFYGIGGVPRYREGEGQLSEGELLRLALKPFPLAFPRRLLLGHGVDVLLTHAPPPGPSAGEDFAHRGARAFLLFHRLFRPRLHVHGHTPLLGANPERRHRTPLGVEVVHAQDYALIAL
;
A
#
# COMPACT_ATOMS: atom_id res chain seq x y z
N ARG A 1 -16.35 14.95 -3.94
CA ARG A 1 -16.91 13.59 -3.88
C ARG A 1 -15.93 12.74 -3.10
N SER A 2 -16.41 11.92 -2.14
CA SER A 2 -15.60 10.97 -1.40
C SER A 2 -15.19 9.84 -2.34
N VAL A 3 -13.91 9.43 -2.29
CA VAL A 3 -13.38 8.28 -3.03
C VAL A 3 -13.32 7.09 -2.07
N ARG A 4 -13.92 5.97 -2.45
CA ARG A 4 -13.95 4.75 -1.64
C ARG A 4 -12.88 3.78 -2.12
N LEU A 5 -12.09 3.29 -1.20
CA LEU A 5 -10.94 2.42 -1.45
C LEU A 5 -11.21 1.04 -0.86
N LEU A 6 -11.00 0.00 -1.67
CA LEU A 6 -10.83 -1.36 -1.17
C LEU A 6 -9.32 -1.59 -0.97
N VAL A 7 -8.89 -1.85 0.26
CA VAL A 7 -7.48 -2.11 0.57
C VAL A 7 -7.28 -3.57 0.94
N LEU A 8 -6.19 -4.17 0.45
CA LEU A 8 -5.84 -5.58 0.57
C LEU A 8 -4.38 -5.72 0.97
N SER A 9 -4.03 -6.68 1.82
CA SER A 9 -2.63 -7.12 2.00
C SER A 9 -2.50 -8.48 2.71
N ASP A 10 -1.37 -9.13 2.50
CA ASP A 10 -0.82 -10.26 3.25
C ASP A 10 -1.65 -11.55 3.24
N GLN A 11 -2.96 -11.48 3.07
CA GLN A 11 -3.86 -12.65 3.05
C GLN A 11 -4.84 -12.58 1.89
N VAL A 12 -5.27 -13.75 1.43
CA VAL A 12 -6.32 -13.90 0.42
C VAL A 12 -7.63 -14.26 1.12
N PRO A 13 -8.51 -13.28 1.42
CA PRO A 13 -9.74 -13.57 2.14
C PRO A 13 -10.75 -14.32 1.24
N PRO A 14 -11.42 -15.36 1.76
CA PRO A 14 -12.46 -16.06 1.01
C PRO A 14 -13.61 -15.14 0.54
N HIS A 15 -13.83 -14.04 1.25
CA HIS A 15 -14.86 -13.05 0.92
C HIS A 15 -14.54 -12.27 -0.38
N ILE A 16 -13.26 -12.04 -0.66
CA ILE A 16 -12.77 -11.41 -1.89
C ILE A 16 -12.52 -12.48 -2.97
N HIS A 17 -11.86 -13.59 -2.62
CA HIS A 17 -11.65 -14.71 -3.54
C HIS A 17 -12.92 -15.57 -3.64
N SER A 18 -13.99 -14.99 -4.15
CA SER A 18 -15.33 -15.52 -4.19
C SER A 18 -16.01 -15.25 -5.53
N PRO A 19 -16.84 -16.17 -6.06
CA PRO A 19 -17.63 -15.91 -7.25
C PRO A 19 -18.55 -14.68 -7.13
N ARG A 20 -18.95 -14.31 -5.92
CA ARG A 20 -19.83 -13.17 -5.63
C ARG A 20 -19.09 -11.83 -5.60
N PHE A 21 -17.76 -11.83 -5.56
CA PHE A 21 -16.98 -10.60 -5.60
C PHE A 21 -17.06 -9.96 -7.01
N PRO A 22 -17.24 -8.64 -7.15
CA PRO A 22 -17.28 -7.60 -6.10
C PRO A 22 -18.70 -7.27 -5.57
N GLU A 23 -19.75 -7.95 -6.04
CA GLU A 23 -21.15 -7.62 -5.70
C GLU A 23 -21.50 -7.85 -4.22
N ASN A 24 -20.71 -8.66 -3.52
CA ASN A 24 -20.85 -8.92 -2.10
C ASN A 24 -20.21 -7.82 -1.20
N LEU A 25 -19.67 -6.76 -1.81
CA LEU A 25 -19.13 -5.60 -1.10
C LEU A 25 -19.88 -4.32 -1.46
N PRO A 26 -19.89 -3.31 -0.56
CA PRO A 26 -20.28 -1.97 -0.93
C PRO A 26 -19.44 -1.44 -2.10
N PRO A 27 -19.98 -0.58 -2.98
CA PRO A 27 -19.25 -0.04 -4.12
C PRO A 27 -17.97 0.69 -3.69
N PHE A 28 -16.91 0.53 -4.47
CA PHE A 28 -15.61 1.20 -4.29
C PHE A 28 -15.11 1.75 -5.63
N ASP A 29 -14.20 2.71 -5.57
CA ASP A 29 -13.73 3.48 -6.73
C ASP A 29 -12.31 3.08 -7.15
N LEU A 30 -11.58 2.37 -6.29
CA LEU A 30 -10.19 1.94 -6.51
C LEU A 30 -9.82 0.79 -5.58
N VAL A 31 -8.91 -0.08 -6.01
CA VAL A 31 -8.31 -1.13 -5.19
C VAL A 31 -6.84 -0.81 -4.94
N LEU A 32 -6.41 -0.92 -3.67
CA LEU A 32 -5.02 -0.78 -3.24
C LEU A 32 -4.54 -2.08 -2.59
N ALA A 33 -3.48 -2.66 -3.10
CA ALA A 33 -2.87 -3.87 -2.56
C ALA A 33 -1.48 -3.56 -1.99
N ALA A 34 -1.33 -3.75 -0.68
CA ALA A 34 -0.15 -3.33 0.09
C ALA A 34 0.94 -4.42 0.19
N GLY A 35 1.00 -5.36 -0.76
CA GLY A 35 2.07 -6.34 -0.86
C GLY A 35 1.81 -7.69 -0.19
N ASP A 36 2.71 -8.63 -0.45
CA ASP A 36 2.64 -10.03 -0.02
C ASP A 36 1.32 -10.72 -0.41
N LEU A 37 0.88 -10.47 -1.65
CA LEU A 37 -0.29 -11.09 -2.26
C LEU A 37 0.14 -11.85 -3.53
N PRO A 38 -0.39 -13.08 -3.75
CA PRO A 38 -0.10 -13.83 -4.96
C PRO A 38 -0.47 -13.06 -6.23
N GLY A 39 0.41 -13.06 -7.23
CA GLY A 39 0.16 -12.38 -8.51
C GLY A 39 -1.12 -12.87 -9.19
N ALA A 40 -1.42 -14.18 -9.12
CA ALA A 40 -2.66 -14.75 -9.63
C ALA A 40 -3.91 -14.20 -8.92
N TYR A 41 -3.83 -13.91 -7.62
CA TYR A 41 -4.91 -13.26 -6.88
C TYR A 41 -5.11 -11.81 -7.32
N LEU A 42 -4.03 -11.06 -7.54
CA LEU A 42 -4.11 -9.71 -8.08
C LEU A 42 -4.76 -9.68 -9.47
N GLU A 43 -4.39 -10.62 -10.35
CA GLU A 43 -5.02 -10.78 -11.65
C GLU A 43 -6.50 -11.14 -11.54
N TYR A 44 -6.85 -12.04 -10.61
CA TYR A 44 -8.25 -12.39 -10.32
C TYR A 44 -9.06 -11.15 -9.92
N VAL A 45 -8.56 -10.36 -8.97
CA VAL A 45 -9.21 -9.09 -8.56
C VAL A 45 -9.39 -8.17 -9.77
N ALA A 46 -8.35 -7.98 -10.57
CA ALA A 46 -8.38 -7.12 -11.75
C ALA A 46 -9.41 -7.57 -12.80
N THR A 47 -9.64 -8.87 -12.94
CA THR A 47 -10.67 -9.39 -13.87
C THR A 47 -12.10 -9.19 -13.36
N LYS A 48 -12.29 -9.07 -12.06
CA LYS A 48 -13.61 -8.94 -11.42
C LYS A 48 -14.09 -7.50 -11.30
N VAL A 49 -13.18 -6.53 -11.22
CA VAL A 49 -13.52 -5.12 -10.97
C VAL A 49 -13.38 -4.28 -12.25
N ARG A 50 -14.13 -3.18 -12.31
CA ARG A 50 -14.05 -2.19 -13.40
C ARG A 50 -13.33 -0.90 -12.98
N VAL A 51 -12.63 -0.96 -11.85
CA VAL A 51 -11.88 0.17 -11.27
C VAL A 51 -10.38 -0.15 -11.31
N PRO A 52 -9.50 0.86 -11.25
CA PRO A 52 -8.06 0.61 -11.21
C PRO A 52 -7.66 -0.24 -10.00
N VAL A 53 -6.71 -1.16 -10.22
CA VAL A 53 -6.06 -1.94 -9.17
C VAL A 53 -4.60 -1.55 -9.11
N LEU A 54 -4.20 -0.91 -8.02
CA LEU A 54 -2.83 -0.49 -7.76
C LEU A 54 -2.22 -1.40 -6.70
N PHE A 55 -0.96 -1.78 -6.86
CA PHE A 55 -0.26 -2.58 -5.88
C PHE A 55 1.17 -2.08 -5.65
N VAL A 56 1.74 -2.44 -4.52
CA VAL A 56 3.18 -2.42 -4.28
C VAL A 56 3.66 -3.82 -3.94
N PRO A 57 4.87 -4.23 -4.36
CA PRO A 57 5.42 -5.52 -3.97
C PRO A 57 5.73 -5.57 -2.47
N GLY A 58 5.63 -6.77 -1.89
CA GLY A 58 6.08 -7.06 -0.53
C GLY A 58 7.55 -7.47 -0.47
N ASN A 59 7.86 -8.41 0.43
CA ASN A 59 9.23 -8.90 0.63
C ASN A 59 9.37 -10.44 0.50
N HIS A 60 8.34 -11.10 -0.02
CA HIS A 60 8.33 -12.55 -0.28
C HIS A 60 8.30 -12.91 -1.77
N GLY A 61 8.18 -11.92 -2.68
CA GLY A 61 8.16 -12.15 -4.12
C GLY A 61 6.93 -12.92 -4.62
N GLU A 62 5.84 -12.88 -3.88
CA GLU A 62 4.60 -13.60 -4.22
C GLU A 62 3.83 -12.95 -5.38
N GLU A 63 4.14 -11.71 -5.70
CA GLU A 63 3.49 -10.94 -6.77
C GLU A 63 3.83 -11.45 -8.18
N TRP A 64 4.83 -12.31 -8.31
CA TRP A 64 5.20 -12.87 -9.60
C TRP A 64 4.23 -14.00 -10.01
N VAL A 65 3.77 -13.94 -11.25
CA VAL A 65 3.03 -15.04 -11.89
C VAL A 65 4.01 -15.90 -12.66
N LEU A 66 3.88 -17.22 -12.55
CA LEU A 66 4.64 -18.17 -13.35
C LEU A 66 3.83 -18.53 -14.61
N GLU A 67 4.35 -18.20 -15.77
CA GLU A 67 3.81 -18.55 -17.07
C GLU A 67 4.89 -19.24 -17.89
N GLU A 68 4.65 -20.49 -18.27
CA GLU A 68 5.61 -21.32 -19.02
C GLU A 68 7.03 -21.36 -18.37
N GLY A 69 7.09 -21.43 -17.04
CA GLY A 69 8.34 -21.44 -16.28
C GLY A 69 9.07 -20.09 -16.19
N ARG A 70 8.49 -19.01 -16.71
CA ARG A 70 9.03 -17.66 -16.63
C ARG A 70 8.26 -16.82 -15.63
N ARG A 71 9.01 -15.99 -14.90
CA ARG A 71 8.40 -14.98 -14.01
C ARG A 71 7.85 -13.82 -14.84
N LYS A 72 6.58 -13.52 -14.62
CA LYS A 72 5.85 -12.42 -15.26
C LYS A 72 5.21 -11.56 -14.18
N ARG A 73 5.11 -10.27 -14.42
CA ARG A 73 4.31 -9.38 -13.55
C ARG A 73 2.83 -9.65 -13.75
N PRO A 74 1.98 -9.51 -12.70
CA PRO A 74 0.56 -9.72 -12.84
C PRO A 74 -0.06 -8.74 -13.84
N GLY A 75 -0.96 -9.25 -14.68
CA GLY A 75 -1.67 -8.46 -15.68
C GLY A 75 -2.85 -7.70 -15.10
N GLY A 76 -3.24 -6.60 -15.77
CA GLY A 76 -4.42 -5.81 -15.40
C GLY A 76 -4.28 -4.96 -14.12
N VAL A 77 -3.09 -4.91 -13.53
CA VAL A 77 -2.78 -4.15 -12.31
C VAL A 77 -1.61 -3.19 -12.53
N VAL A 78 -1.58 -2.11 -11.77
CA VAL A 78 -0.53 -1.09 -11.85
C VAL A 78 0.41 -1.22 -10.65
N ASN A 79 1.70 -1.46 -10.93
CA ASN A 79 2.74 -1.40 -9.90
C ASN A 79 3.02 0.06 -9.56
N LEU A 80 2.67 0.44 -8.35
CA LEU A 80 2.79 1.81 -7.86
C LEU A 80 4.18 2.10 -7.23
N HIS A 81 5.05 1.11 -7.12
CA HIS A 81 6.36 1.29 -6.49
C HIS A 81 7.18 2.39 -7.17
N GLY A 82 7.46 3.47 -6.44
CA GLY A 82 8.19 4.64 -6.93
C GLY A 82 7.45 5.45 -8.01
N ARG A 83 6.12 5.37 -8.05
CA ARG A 83 5.28 6.02 -9.07
C ARG A 83 4.16 6.83 -8.44
N LEU A 84 3.79 7.91 -9.12
CA LEU A 84 2.58 8.67 -8.87
C LEU A 84 1.45 8.17 -9.79
N PHE A 85 0.25 8.10 -9.24
CA PHE A 85 -0.96 7.76 -9.97
C PHE A 85 -2.08 8.73 -9.60
N ARG A 86 -2.80 9.26 -10.59
CA ARG A 86 -3.93 10.17 -10.36
C ARG A 86 -5.23 9.47 -10.72
N HIS A 87 -6.18 9.50 -9.79
CA HIS A 87 -7.52 8.98 -10.02
C HIS A 87 -8.57 9.84 -9.29
N GLN A 88 -9.63 10.24 -9.99
CA GLN A 88 -10.72 11.07 -9.46
C GLN A 88 -10.25 12.29 -8.65
N GLY A 89 -9.23 12.99 -9.15
CA GLY A 89 -8.65 14.17 -8.50
C GLY A 89 -7.73 13.88 -7.31
N ARG A 90 -7.54 12.62 -6.93
CA ARG A 90 -6.65 12.20 -5.85
C ARG A 90 -5.30 11.73 -6.40
N LEU A 91 -4.25 11.97 -5.64
CA LEU A 91 -2.89 11.60 -5.99
C LEU A 91 -2.39 10.48 -5.05
N PHE A 92 -1.96 9.39 -5.64
CA PHE A 92 -1.45 8.18 -4.98
C PHE A 92 0.03 8.04 -5.25
N TYR A 93 0.79 7.58 -4.25
CA TYR A 93 2.19 7.22 -4.39
C TYR A 93 2.49 5.92 -3.64
N GLY A 94 3.38 5.08 -4.16
CA GLY A 94 3.66 3.78 -3.57
C GLY A 94 5.14 3.52 -3.32
N ILE A 95 5.43 2.79 -2.23
CA ILE A 95 6.75 2.25 -1.91
C ILE A 95 6.57 0.82 -1.41
N GLY A 96 7.00 -0.16 -2.22
CA GLY A 96 7.01 -1.58 -1.84
C GLY A 96 8.25 -1.95 -1.04
N GLY A 97 8.32 -3.23 -0.67
CA GLY A 97 9.44 -3.79 0.09
C GLY A 97 9.45 -3.37 1.56
N VAL A 98 10.53 -3.71 2.22
CA VAL A 98 10.73 -3.49 3.66
C VAL A 98 12.13 -2.95 3.93
N PRO A 99 12.39 -2.29 5.07
CA PRO A 99 13.75 -2.02 5.53
C PRO A 99 14.55 -3.32 5.64
N ARG A 100 15.74 -3.32 5.06
CA ARG A 100 16.56 -4.53 4.97
C ARG A 100 16.86 -5.14 6.34
N TYR A 101 16.54 -6.39 6.50
CA TYR A 101 16.86 -7.21 7.67
C TYR A 101 17.52 -8.56 7.29
N ARG A 102 17.52 -8.90 6.00
CA ARG A 102 18.15 -10.08 5.40
C ARG A 102 18.55 -9.79 3.96
N GLU A 103 19.19 -10.74 3.29
CA GLU A 103 19.31 -10.71 1.84
C GLU A 103 18.02 -11.22 1.19
N GLY A 104 17.69 -10.71 0.01
CA GLY A 104 16.55 -11.19 -0.77
C GLY A 104 15.74 -10.09 -1.44
N GLU A 105 14.68 -10.51 -2.12
CA GLU A 105 13.78 -9.64 -2.85
C GLU A 105 13.00 -8.74 -1.88
N GLY A 106 12.76 -7.50 -2.29
CA GLY A 106 12.01 -6.53 -1.50
C GLY A 106 12.75 -6.00 -0.25
N GLN A 107 14.05 -6.28 -0.10
CA GLN A 107 14.89 -5.80 1.01
C GLN A 107 15.60 -4.51 0.60
N LEU A 108 15.13 -3.37 1.10
CA LEU A 108 15.60 -2.05 0.71
C LEU A 108 16.51 -1.43 1.78
N SER A 109 17.63 -0.86 1.34
CA SER A 109 18.49 -0.08 2.23
C SER A 109 17.81 1.23 2.64
N GLU A 110 18.29 1.84 3.73
CA GLU A 110 17.82 3.15 4.18
C GLU A 110 17.99 4.23 3.08
N GLY A 111 19.07 4.16 2.30
CA GLY A 111 19.32 5.08 1.18
C GLY A 111 18.33 4.89 0.02
N GLU A 112 17.96 3.66 -0.30
CA GLU A 112 16.93 3.36 -1.31
C GLU A 112 15.56 3.84 -0.86
N LEU A 113 15.18 3.57 0.39
CA LEU A 113 13.93 4.06 0.98
C LEU A 113 13.86 5.58 1.00
N LEU A 114 14.96 6.24 1.34
CA LEU A 114 15.05 7.70 1.35
C LEU A 114 14.89 8.28 -0.07
N ARG A 115 15.55 7.71 -1.07
CA ARG A 115 15.38 8.14 -2.47
C ARG A 115 13.95 7.99 -2.95
N LEU A 116 13.31 6.87 -2.63
CA LEU A 116 11.91 6.62 -2.97
C LEU A 116 10.99 7.62 -2.26
N ALA A 117 11.21 7.90 -0.98
CA ALA A 117 10.44 8.88 -0.22
C ALA A 117 10.58 10.30 -0.77
N LEU A 118 11.74 10.68 -1.29
CA LEU A 118 12.01 12.02 -1.85
C LEU A 118 11.63 12.16 -3.33
N LYS A 119 11.50 11.05 -4.06
CA LYS A 119 11.24 11.06 -5.51
C LYS A 119 10.06 11.92 -5.95
N PRO A 120 8.90 11.95 -5.25
CA PRO A 120 7.77 12.77 -5.68
C PRO A 120 7.91 14.26 -5.34
N PHE A 121 9.02 14.69 -4.72
CA PHE A 121 9.22 16.05 -4.20
C PHE A 121 8.89 17.16 -5.21
N PRO A 122 9.36 17.10 -6.47
CA PRO A 122 9.12 18.19 -7.41
C PRO A 122 7.64 18.48 -7.69
N LEU A 123 6.79 17.45 -7.63
CA LEU A 123 5.35 17.60 -7.84
C LEU A 123 4.59 17.71 -6.52
N ALA A 124 4.94 16.90 -5.54
CA ALA A 124 4.17 16.76 -4.31
C ALA A 124 4.40 17.94 -3.34
N PHE A 125 5.60 18.50 -3.29
CA PHE A 125 5.89 19.58 -2.34
C PHE A 125 5.17 20.89 -2.70
N PRO A 126 5.21 21.39 -3.96
CA PRO A 126 4.40 22.55 -4.35
C PRO A 126 2.89 22.32 -4.13
N ARG A 127 2.40 21.11 -4.45
CA ARG A 127 1.01 20.76 -4.23
C ARG A 127 0.64 20.83 -2.74
N ARG A 128 1.53 20.41 -1.85
CA ARG A 128 1.34 20.54 -0.40
C ARG A 128 1.20 21.99 0.04
N LEU A 129 2.04 22.89 -0.47
CA LEU A 129 1.96 24.31 -0.13
C LEU A 129 0.62 24.92 -0.56
N LEU A 130 0.07 24.47 -1.67
CA LEU A 130 -1.21 24.97 -2.21
C LEU A 130 -2.43 24.34 -1.54
N LEU A 131 -2.40 23.05 -1.23
CA LEU A 131 -3.58 22.27 -0.83
C LEU A 131 -3.49 21.73 0.62
N GLY A 132 -2.37 21.95 1.33
CA GLY A 132 -2.12 21.39 2.65
C GLY A 132 -1.59 19.95 2.66
N HIS A 133 -1.67 19.24 1.52
CA HIS A 133 -1.18 17.87 1.33
C HIS A 133 -0.59 17.68 -0.07
N GLY A 134 0.56 17.02 -0.16
CA GLY A 134 1.26 16.80 -1.43
C GLY A 134 0.80 15.55 -2.17
N VAL A 135 0.46 14.51 -1.42
CA VAL A 135 -0.09 13.23 -1.89
C VAL A 135 -1.32 12.95 -1.04
N ASP A 136 -2.39 12.44 -1.65
CA ASP A 136 -3.58 12.08 -0.88
C ASP A 136 -3.39 10.75 -0.16
N VAL A 137 -2.84 9.75 -0.85
CA VAL A 137 -2.63 8.40 -0.32
C VAL A 137 -1.21 7.92 -0.57
N LEU A 138 -0.53 7.52 0.52
CA LEU A 138 0.71 6.75 0.47
C LEU A 138 0.37 5.27 0.65
N LEU A 139 0.77 4.44 -0.31
CA LEU A 139 0.64 2.98 -0.26
C LEU A 139 2.02 2.37 -0.05
N THR A 140 2.22 1.64 1.05
CA THR A 140 3.49 0.95 1.32
C THR A 140 3.25 -0.48 1.75
N HIS A 141 4.27 -1.36 1.64
CA HIS A 141 4.19 -2.68 2.26
C HIS A 141 4.58 -2.57 3.74
N ALA A 142 5.75 -2.03 4.05
CA ALA A 142 6.17 -1.80 5.43
C ALA A 142 5.36 -0.70 6.13
N PRO A 143 5.18 -0.78 7.46
CA PRO A 143 4.56 0.28 8.25
C PRO A 143 5.48 1.49 8.42
N PRO A 144 4.96 2.67 8.77
CA PRO A 144 5.75 3.71 9.40
C PRO A 144 6.16 3.29 10.81
N PRO A 145 7.27 3.82 11.39
CA PRO A 145 7.55 3.65 12.81
C PRO A 145 6.39 4.17 13.67
N GLY A 146 6.05 3.45 14.74
CA GLY A 146 4.98 3.82 15.66
C GLY A 146 4.03 2.65 15.94
N PRO A 147 2.75 2.94 16.28
CA PRO A 147 1.82 1.93 16.80
C PRO A 147 1.58 0.72 15.89
N SER A 148 1.71 0.89 14.56
CA SER A 148 1.50 -0.20 13.60
C SER A 148 2.77 -0.96 13.23
N ALA A 149 3.93 -0.55 13.72
CA ALA A 149 5.19 -1.26 13.53
C ALA A 149 5.36 -2.36 14.59
N GLY A 150 6.10 -3.42 14.24
CA GLY A 150 6.53 -4.43 15.20
C GLY A 150 7.77 -3.98 15.99
N GLU A 151 8.00 -4.63 17.14
CA GLU A 151 9.18 -4.38 17.96
C GLU A 151 10.43 -5.09 17.45
N ASP A 152 10.25 -6.17 16.69
CA ASP A 152 11.34 -6.95 16.13
C ASP A 152 11.96 -6.29 14.89
N PHE A 153 13.18 -6.71 14.56
CA PHE A 153 13.97 -6.12 13.48
C PHE A 153 13.33 -6.27 12.10
N ALA A 154 12.57 -7.35 11.86
CA ALA A 154 11.91 -7.61 10.58
C ALA A 154 10.68 -6.72 10.36
N HIS A 155 9.96 -6.37 11.43
CA HIS A 155 8.70 -5.61 11.36
C HIS A 155 8.84 -4.15 11.82
N ARG A 156 10.06 -3.68 12.02
CA ARG A 156 10.32 -2.27 12.32
C ARG A 156 9.80 -1.38 11.18
N GLY A 157 9.28 -0.21 11.55
CA GLY A 157 8.83 0.75 10.56
C GLY A 157 9.97 1.40 9.76
N ALA A 158 9.67 1.82 8.55
CA ALA A 158 10.60 2.55 7.71
C ALA A 158 10.69 4.03 8.11
N ARG A 159 11.83 4.49 8.60
CA ARG A 159 12.05 5.89 9.04
C ARG A 159 11.81 6.89 7.91
N ALA A 160 12.12 6.54 6.69
CA ALA A 160 11.87 7.37 5.51
C ALA A 160 10.39 7.75 5.36
N PHE A 161 9.46 6.93 5.87
CA PHE A 161 8.02 7.24 5.81
C PHE A 161 7.63 8.37 6.76
N LEU A 162 8.34 8.55 7.88
CA LEU A 162 8.15 9.72 8.75
C LEU A 162 8.57 11.02 8.04
N LEU A 163 9.67 10.97 7.29
CA LEU A 163 10.09 12.11 6.45
C LEU A 163 9.04 12.39 5.36
N PHE A 164 8.51 11.36 4.70
CA PHE A 164 7.43 11.50 3.74
C PHE A 164 6.19 12.18 4.35
N HIS A 165 5.77 11.76 5.54
CA HIS A 165 4.68 12.40 6.26
C HIS A 165 4.95 13.88 6.56
N ARG A 166 6.16 14.22 6.97
CA ARG A 166 6.55 15.61 7.26
C ARG A 166 6.54 16.49 6.00
N LEU A 167 7.07 15.97 4.89
CA LEU A 167 7.20 16.72 3.64
C LEU A 167 5.88 16.85 2.91
N PHE A 168 5.09 15.80 2.84
CA PHE A 168 3.93 15.75 1.93
C PHE A 168 2.58 15.67 2.62
N ARG A 169 2.54 15.39 3.94
CA ARG A 169 1.28 15.35 4.71
C ARG A 169 0.18 14.53 4.01
N PRO A 170 0.40 13.25 3.65
CA PRO A 170 -0.67 12.45 3.07
C PRO A 170 -1.87 12.40 4.01
N ARG A 171 -3.07 12.32 3.43
CA ARG A 171 -4.30 12.18 4.21
C ARG A 171 -4.42 10.77 4.78
N LEU A 172 -3.95 9.78 3.99
CA LEU A 172 -4.01 8.36 4.32
C LEU A 172 -2.67 7.69 4.00
N HIS A 173 -2.21 6.81 4.89
CA HIS A 173 -1.11 5.88 4.68
C HIS A 173 -1.61 4.46 4.88
N VAL A 174 -1.69 3.68 3.81
CA VAL A 174 -2.09 2.27 3.82
C VAL A 174 -0.85 1.39 3.79
N HIS A 175 -0.77 0.42 4.69
CA HIS A 175 0.35 -0.53 4.73
C HIS A 175 -0.11 -1.96 5.09
N GLY A 176 0.80 -2.91 5.01
CA GLY A 176 0.62 -4.29 5.41
C GLY A 176 1.77 -4.76 6.30
N HIS A 177 2.28 -5.95 6.04
CA HIS A 177 3.50 -6.57 6.55
C HIS A 177 3.44 -6.99 8.03
N THR A 178 3.16 -6.08 8.95
CA THR A 178 3.15 -6.38 10.40
C THR A 178 1.95 -7.24 10.75
N PRO A 179 2.12 -8.41 11.41
CA PRO A 179 0.99 -9.22 11.83
C PRO A 179 0.07 -8.46 12.80
N LEU A 180 -1.23 -8.52 12.55
CA LEU A 180 -2.24 -8.05 13.50
C LEU A 180 -2.42 -9.12 14.59
N LEU A 181 -2.06 -8.78 15.81
CA LEU A 181 -2.09 -9.68 16.96
C LEU A 181 -3.19 -9.30 17.95
N GLY A 182 -3.74 -10.30 18.63
CA GLY A 182 -4.77 -10.10 19.65
C GLY A 182 -6.21 -10.18 19.14
N ALA A 183 -7.17 -10.13 20.07
CA ALA A 183 -8.59 -10.28 19.78
C ALA A 183 -9.20 -9.06 19.05
N ASN A 184 -8.67 -7.87 19.32
CA ASN A 184 -9.10 -6.60 18.69
C ASN A 184 -7.86 -5.79 18.30
N PRO A 185 -7.15 -6.17 17.24
CA PRO A 185 -5.97 -5.44 16.83
C PRO A 185 -6.34 -4.04 16.31
N GLU A 186 -5.56 -3.03 16.70
CA GLU A 186 -5.75 -1.67 16.23
C GLU A 186 -5.33 -1.57 14.75
N ARG A 187 -6.31 -1.43 13.85
CA ARG A 187 -6.06 -1.31 12.42
C ARG A 187 -5.83 0.12 11.95
N ARG A 188 -6.22 1.09 12.76
CA ARG A 188 -6.21 2.51 12.38
C ARG A 188 -5.69 3.35 13.54
N HIS A 189 -4.83 4.30 13.22
CA HIS A 189 -4.44 5.35 14.15
C HIS A 189 -4.13 6.65 13.39
N ARG A 190 -4.13 7.75 14.10
CA ARG A 190 -3.78 9.05 13.54
C ARG A 190 -2.46 9.53 14.12
N THR A 191 -1.54 9.93 13.25
CA THR A 191 -0.25 10.47 13.67
C THR A 191 -0.41 11.90 14.21
N PRO A 192 0.57 12.41 14.98
CA PRO A 192 0.59 13.83 15.40
C PRO A 192 0.55 14.82 14.24
N LEU A 193 0.97 14.42 13.04
CA LEU A 193 0.89 15.20 11.82
C LEU A 193 -0.46 15.15 11.12
N GLY A 194 -1.44 14.44 11.69
CA GLY A 194 -2.78 14.30 11.13
C GLY A 194 -2.91 13.24 10.03
N VAL A 195 -1.88 12.44 9.77
CA VAL A 195 -1.93 11.34 8.80
C VAL A 195 -2.70 10.18 9.41
N GLU A 196 -3.74 9.72 8.72
CA GLU A 196 -4.44 8.49 9.10
C GLU A 196 -3.64 7.29 8.57
N VAL A 197 -3.22 6.39 9.46
CA VAL A 197 -2.49 5.16 9.12
C VAL A 197 -3.44 3.98 9.24
N VAL A 198 -3.52 3.15 8.19
CA VAL A 198 -4.42 2.00 8.13
C VAL A 198 -3.64 0.75 7.75
N HIS A 199 -3.80 -0.29 8.56
CA HIS A 199 -3.29 -1.63 8.26
C HIS A 199 -4.30 -2.39 7.39
N ALA A 200 -3.85 -2.82 6.19
CA ALA A 200 -4.71 -3.43 5.18
C ALA A 200 -4.81 -4.95 5.27
N GLN A 201 -4.21 -5.60 6.28
CA GLN A 201 -4.22 -7.06 6.39
C GLN A 201 -5.63 -7.61 6.17
N ASP A 202 -5.71 -8.68 5.33
CA ASP A 202 -6.95 -9.23 4.85
C ASP A 202 -7.63 -8.27 3.86
N TYR A 203 -8.60 -7.49 4.27
CA TYR A 203 -9.16 -6.38 3.50
C TYR A 203 -9.85 -5.35 4.41
N ALA A 204 -10.00 -4.14 3.88
CA ALA A 204 -10.83 -3.11 4.49
C ALA A 204 -11.42 -2.16 3.41
N LEU A 205 -12.54 -1.52 3.73
CA LEU A 205 -13.13 -0.45 2.94
C LEU A 205 -12.90 0.89 3.65
N ILE A 206 -12.38 1.86 2.92
CA ILE A 206 -12.00 3.17 3.46
C ILE A 206 -12.60 4.25 2.56
N ALA A 207 -13.18 5.29 3.17
CA ALA A 207 -13.57 6.51 2.47
C ALA A 207 -12.51 7.61 2.66
N LEU A 208 -12.12 8.26 1.56
CA LEU A 208 -11.14 9.34 1.52
C LEU A 208 -11.82 10.69 1.24
#